data_b34ee20073a4245c2619fc9e03b88572
#
_entry.id   b34ee20073a4245c2619fc9e03b88572
#
_cell.length_a   1.000
_cell.length_b   1.000
_cell.length_c   1.000
_cell.angle_alpha   90.00
_cell.angle_beta   90.00
_cell.angle_gamma   90.00
#
_symmetry.space_group_name_H-M   'P 1'
#
loop_
_entity.id
_entity.type
_entity.pdbx_description
1 polymer ?
#
loop_
_entity_poly.entity_id
_entity_poly.type
_entity_poly.pdbx_seq_one_letter_code
_entity_poly.pdbx_strand_id
1 'polypeptide(L)'
;MIERHRGRPIYLDNHATTAVDPRVVQAMLPYFTERFGNPHSSDHFYGWEAAEAMEIAREQVASLIGADADEIIFTSGATESNNLALKGAARFYRGRKNHIVSVSTEHMCVLDSLFHLEREGFEVTYLTPRPDGLLDLAELKAAITNQTLLVSVMAVQNEIGVIQPLTEIGAICRAHGVFLHTDAAQGAAKIALDVKAMQVDLMSLTAHKIYGPMGVGALYVGKRPRVRLEPIFSGGGQEKNIRPGTLPAPLVVGFGLSCEIGQAEMTKEAVRLGGLRDRLLGRLRAVGGIHVNGSLAARVSNNLNVSVEGCRAEDLIAALPDLAFSTGSACSSANEESSYVLRAIGLPNDLAEASLRFGLGRFTTDTEIDYAGERLAEEITNVRARKRHAAE
;
A
#
# COMPACT_ATOMS: atom_id res chain seq x y z
N MET A 1 -10.90 -24.62 13.07
CA MET A 1 -9.52 -24.31 12.60
C MET A 1 -9.36 -24.93 11.22
N ILE A 2 -9.22 -24.11 10.17
CA ILE A 2 -8.93 -24.63 8.83
C ILE A 2 -7.48 -25.07 8.87
N GLU A 3 -7.19 -26.34 8.58
CA GLU A 3 -5.82 -26.85 8.36
C GLU A 3 -5.20 -26.12 7.16
N ARG A 4 -4.52 -25.00 7.42
CA ARG A 4 -4.03 -24.10 6.36
C ARG A 4 -2.76 -24.58 5.65
N HIS A 5 -2.04 -25.60 6.17
CA HIS A 5 -0.67 -25.90 5.72
C HIS A 5 -0.41 -27.32 5.25
N ARG A 6 -1.34 -27.96 4.56
CA ARG A 6 -1.00 -29.21 3.85
C ARG A 6 0.01 -28.91 2.72
N GLY A 7 1.32 -28.85 3.06
CA GLY A 7 2.42 -28.76 2.11
C GLY A 7 2.63 -27.40 1.41
N ARG A 8 2.07 -26.28 1.95
CA ARG A 8 2.34 -24.94 1.42
C ARG A 8 3.37 -24.21 2.29
N PRO A 9 4.25 -23.37 1.70
CA PRO A 9 5.17 -22.51 2.43
C PRO A 9 4.46 -21.62 3.44
N ILE A 10 5.15 -21.27 4.54
CA ILE A 10 4.69 -20.24 5.49
C ILE A 10 4.69 -18.89 4.75
N TYR A 11 3.53 -18.21 4.76
CA TYR A 11 3.36 -16.96 4.01
C TYR A 11 3.70 -15.73 4.83
N LEU A 12 4.82 -15.11 4.51
CA LEU A 12 5.36 -13.89 5.14
C LEU A 12 5.51 -12.74 4.12
N ASP A 13 4.66 -12.70 3.09
CA ASP A 13 4.68 -11.65 2.06
C ASP A 13 3.35 -10.89 1.95
N ASN A 14 2.71 -10.60 3.11
CA ASN A 14 1.42 -9.90 3.16
C ASN A 14 1.49 -8.43 2.68
N HIS A 15 2.66 -7.89 2.37
CA HIS A 15 2.81 -6.61 1.68
C HIS A 15 2.60 -6.73 0.17
N ALA A 16 2.85 -7.91 -0.43
CA ALA A 16 2.54 -8.16 -1.84
C ALA A 16 1.04 -8.34 -2.07
N THR A 17 0.40 -9.19 -1.29
CA THR A 17 -1.06 -9.40 -1.26
C THR A 17 -1.45 -10.15 0.02
N THR A 18 -2.72 -10.14 0.38
CA THR A 18 -3.24 -10.92 1.51
C THR A 18 -4.23 -11.99 1.04
N ALA A 19 -4.33 -13.08 1.77
CA ALA A 19 -5.46 -14.01 1.58
C ALA A 19 -6.78 -13.28 1.90
N VAL A 20 -7.82 -13.54 1.13
CA VAL A 20 -9.14 -12.99 1.44
C VAL A 20 -9.65 -13.58 2.76
N ASP A 21 -10.17 -12.74 3.65
CA ASP A 21 -10.76 -13.20 4.91
C ASP A 21 -11.95 -14.13 4.61
N PRO A 22 -12.08 -15.29 5.27
CA PRO A 22 -13.21 -16.20 5.05
C PRO A 22 -14.58 -15.54 5.24
N ARG A 23 -14.71 -14.57 6.15
CA ARG A 23 -15.94 -13.80 6.36
C ARG A 23 -16.28 -12.97 5.09
N VAL A 24 -15.27 -12.39 4.48
CA VAL A 24 -15.40 -11.62 3.24
C VAL A 24 -15.79 -12.52 2.08
N VAL A 25 -15.15 -13.70 1.94
CA VAL A 25 -15.52 -14.68 0.90
C VAL A 25 -16.99 -15.07 1.01
N GLN A 26 -17.45 -15.38 2.23
CA GLN A 26 -18.86 -15.77 2.46
C GLN A 26 -19.83 -14.64 2.09
N ALA A 27 -19.51 -13.40 2.38
CA ALA A 27 -20.34 -12.25 2.02
C ALA A 27 -20.39 -11.99 0.50
N MET A 28 -19.31 -12.32 -0.22
CA MET A 28 -19.23 -12.16 -1.68
C MET A 28 -20.04 -13.19 -2.45
N LEU A 29 -20.12 -14.44 -1.95
CA LEU A 29 -20.68 -15.59 -2.70
C LEU A 29 -22.08 -15.36 -3.27
N PRO A 30 -23.05 -14.81 -2.53
CA PRO A 30 -24.41 -14.59 -3.05
C PRO A 30 -24.46 -13.68 -4.28
N TYR A 31 -23.52 -12.74 -4.40
CA TYR A 31 -23.50 -11.78 -5.51
C TYR A 31 -23.00 -12.37 -6.85
N PHE A 32 -22.53 -13.60 -6.86
CA PHE A 32 -22.16 -14.28 -8.11
C PHE A 32 -23.36 -15.03 -8.75
N THR A 33 -24.35 -15.45 -7.96
CA THR A 33 -25.41 -16.37 -8.44
C THR A 33 -26.81 -15.96 -8.06
N GLU A 34 -27.02 -15.33 -6.92
CA GLU A 34 -28.33 -14.98 -6.38
C GLU A 34 -28.65 -13.49 -6.50
N ARG A 35 -27.72 -12.62 -6.09
CA ARG A 35 -27.83 -11.16 -6.05
C ARG A 35 -27.01 -10.49 -7.16
N PHE A 36 -27.08 -11.05 -8.36
CA PHE A 36 -26.22 -10.68 -9.49
C PHE A 36 -26.67 -9.43 -10.27
N GLY A 37 -27.64 -8.67 -9.74
CA GLY A 37 -28.19 -7.49 -10.41
C GLY A 37 -27.16 -6.43 -10.79
N ASN A 38 -27.44 -5.72 -11.90
CA ASN A 38 -26.66 -4.55 -12.26
C ASN A 38 -27.11 -3.36 -11.38
N PRO A 39 -26.23 -2.74 -10.58
CA PRO A 39 -26.59 -1.63 -9.66
C PRO A 39 -27.12 -0.38 -10.37
N HIS A 40 -26.98 -0.29 -11.70
CA HIS A 40 -27.52 0.83 -12.49
C HIS A 40 -28.91 0.54 -13.08
N SER A 41 -29.46 -0.66 -12.88
CA SER A 41 -30.82 -1.00 -13.31
C SER A 41 -31.83 -0.50 -12.28
N SER A 42 -32.46 0.66 -12.56
CA SER A 42 -33.38 1.35 -11.64
C SER A 42 -34.82 0.79 -11.66
N ASP A 43 -35.13 -0.12 -12.58
CA ASP A 43 -36.52 -0.46 -12.91
C ASP A 43 -37.00 -1.77 -12.29
N HIS A 44 -36.14 -2.50 -11.57
CA HIS A 44 -36.48 -3.79 -10.99
C HIS A 44 -35.67 -4.14 -9.72
N PHE A 45 -36.21 -5.08 -8.94
CA PHE A 45 -35.67 -5.52 -7.66
C PHE A 45 -34.18 -5.88 -7.66
N TYR A 46 -33.72 -6.67 -8.66
CA TYR A 46 -32.30 -7.07 -8.73
C TYR A 46 -31.34 -5.88 -8.80
N GLY A 47 -31.72 -4.83 -9.53
CA GLY A 47 -30.93 -3.62 -9.61
C GLY A 47 -30.92 -2.84 -8.29
N TRP A 48 -32.08 -2.72 -7.63
CA TRP A 48 -32.18 -2.04 -6.35
C TRP A 48 -31.37 -2.73 -5.25
N GLU A 49 -31.45 -4.07 -5.15
CA GLU A 49 -30.67 -4.87 -4.21
C GLU A 49 -29.16 -4.68 -4.42
N ALA A 50 -28.72 -4.70 -5.68
CA ALA A 50 -27.30 -4.46 -6.00
C ALA A 50 -26.88 -3.01 -5.68
N ALA A 51 -27.71 -2.02 -5.98
CA ALA A 51 -27.43 -0.61 -5.67
C ALA A 51 -27.31 -0.38 -4.16
N GLU A 52 -28.21 -0.93 -3.35
CA GLU A 52 -28.15 -0.87 -1.89
C GLU A 52 -26.83 -1.47 -1.36
N ALA A 53 -26.43 -2.64 -1.88
CA ALA A 53 -25.18 -3.27 -1.48
C ALA A 53 -23.95 -2.43 -1.83
N MET A 54 -23.98 -1.70 -2.97
CA MET A 54 -22.90 -0.77 -3.34
C MET A 54 -22.81 0.41 -2.38
N GLU A 55 -23.96 0.99 -1.96
CA GLU A 55 -23.96 2.11 -1.03
C GLU A 55 -23.49 1.68 0.38
N ILE A 56 -23.92 0.53 0.88
CA ILE A 56 -23.42 -0.04 2.14
C ILE A 56 -21.88 -0.20 2.08
N ALA A 57 -21.36 -0.80 1.01
CA ALA A 57 -19.92 -0.96 0.84
C ALA A 57 -19.19 0.40 0.76
N ARG A 58 -19.81 1.40 0.14
CA ARG A 58 -19.27 2.75 0.04
C ARG A 58 -19.18 3.43 1.41
N GLU A 59 -20.21 3.28 2.24
CA GLU A 59 -20.24 3.76 3.63
C GLU A 59 -19.14 3.08 4.48
N GLN A 60 -18.95 1.76 4.31
CA GLN A 60 -17.92 1.01 5.03
C GLN A 60 -16.49 1.48 4.64
N VAL A 61 -16.23 1.72 3.35
CA VAL A 61 -14.95 2.28 2.89
C VAL A 61 -14.75 3.69 3.42
N ALA A 62 -15.77 4.54 3.34
CA ALA A 62 -15.72 5.91 3.84
C ALA A 62 -15.46 5.97 5.36
N SER A 63 -16.13 5.11 6.13
CA SER A 63 -15.96 5.01 7.58
C SER A 63 -14.53 4.70 8.00
N LEU A 64 -13.84 3.82 7.26
CA LEU A 64 -12.43 3.45 7.54
C LEU A 64 -11.48 4.65 7.55
N ILE A 65 -11.78 5.68 6.75
CA ILE A 65 -10.89 6.84 6.54
C ILE A 65 -11.50 8.18 7.03
N GLY A 66 -12.65 8.15 7.71
CA GLY A 66 -13.33 9.36 8.21
C GLY A 66 -13.92 10.25 7.10
N ALA A 67 -14.21 9.69 5.91
CA ALA A 67 -14.83 10.37 4.78
C ALA A 67 -16.36 10.29 4.80
N ASP A 68 -16.99 11.05 3.92
CA ASP A 68 -18.41 10.89 3.59
C ASP A 68 -18.54 9.88 2.42
N ALA A 69 -19.59 9.05 2.41
CA ALA A 69 -19.77 8.00 1.41
C ALA A 69 -19.71 8.53 -0.05
N ASP A 70 -20.27 9.70 -0.29
CA ASP A 70 -20.29 10.33 -1.59
C ASP A 70 -18.94 10.98 -2.02
N GLU A 71 -17.88 10.85 -1.22
CA GLU A 71 -16.50 11.19 -1.59
C GLU A 71 -15.71 9.97 -2.08
N ILE A 72 -16.30 8.78 -2.05
CA ILE A 72 -15.66 7.53 -2.48
C ILE A 72 -16.02 7.23 -3.95
N ILE A 73 -15.01 6.90 -4.75
CA ILE A 73 -15.11 6.45 -6.15
C ILE A 73 -14.49 5.05 -6.24
N PHE A 74 -15.27 4.04 -6.61
CA PHE A 74 -14.74 2.70 -6.78
C PHE A 74 -13.89 2.58 -8.06
N THR A 75 -12.79 1.83 -7.94
CA THR A 75 -11.80 1.59 -9.00
C THR A 75 -11.43 0.10 -9.03
N SER A 76 -10.54 -0.30 -9.92
CA SER A 76 -10.00 -1.68 -9.96
C SER A 76 -8.87 -1.94 -8.96
N GLY A 77 -8.39 -0.91 -8.24
CA GLY A 77 -7.29 -1.02 -7.27
C GLY A 77 -6.49 0.26 -7.16
N ALA A 78 -5.46 0.26 -6.30
CA ALA A 78 -4.65 1.44 -6.03
C ALA A 78 -3.97 2.00 -7.29
N THR A 79 -3.52 1.15 -8.22
CA THR A 79 -2.90 1.60 -9.48
C THR A 79 -3.84 2.48 -10.29
N GLU A 80 -5.11 2.07 -10.47
CA GLU A 80 -6.11 2.90 -11.15
C GLU A 80 -6.41 4.16 -10.34
N SER A 81 -6.57 4.05 -9.02
CA SER A 81 -6.84 5.18 -8.13
C SER A 81 -5.73 6.23 -8.20
N ASN A 82 -4.46 5.84 -8.14
CA ASN A 82 -3.30 6.72 -8.25
C ASN A 82 -3.24 7.41 -9.62
N ASN A 83 -3.46 6.67 -10.71
CA ASN A 83 -3.52 7.26 -12.06
C ASN A 83 -4.65 8.29 -12.18
N LEU A 84 -5.84 7.95 -11.68
CA LEU A 84 -7.00 8.84 -11.72
C LEU A 84 -6.77 10.09 -10.86
N ALA A 85 -6.21 9.94 -9.66
CA ALA A 85 -5.88 11.07 -8.78
C ALA A 85 -4.88 12.01 -9.44
N LEU A 86 -3.73 11.50 -9.86
CA LEU A 86 -2.62 12.30 -10.36
C LEU A 86 -2.91 12.88 -11.75
N LYS A 87 -3.23 12.01 -12.72
CA LYS A 87 -3.48 12.43 -14.10
C LYS A 87 -4.79 13.20 -14.22
N GLY A 88 -5.84 12.76 -13.52
CA GLY A 88 -7.14 13.43 -13.53
C GLY A 88 -7.07 14.84 -12.95
N ALA A 89 -6.38 15.03 -11.80
CA ALA A 89 -6.19 16.35 -11.23
C ALA A 89 -5.28 17.22 -12.12
N ALA A 90 -4.12 16.73 -12.53
CA ALA A 90 -3.18 17.48 -13.37
C ALA A 90 -3.84 18.00 -14.66
N ARG A 91 -4.55 17.12 -15.37
CA ARG A 91 -5.22 17.49 -16.63
C ARG A 91 -6.37 18.47 -16.43
N PHE A 92 -7.19 18.29 -15.38
CA PHE A 92 -8.28 19.21 -15.09
C PHE A 92 -7.79 20.64 -14.77
N TYR A 93 -6.65 20.75 -14.06
CA TYR A 93 -6.07 22.04 -13.68
C TYR A 93 -4.99 22.55 -14.65
N ARG A 94 -4.79 21.87 -15.78
CA ARG A 94 -3.85 22.28 -16.83
C ARG A 94 -4.07 23.75 -17.23
N GLY A 95 -2.97 24.50 -17.36
CA GLY A 95 -3.00 25.93 -17.68
C GLY A 95 -3.24 26.87 -16.49
N ARG A 96 -3.49 26.32 -15.30
CA ARG A 96 -3.58 27.11 -14.05
C ARG A 96 -2.36 26.88 -13.16
N LYS A 97 -1.96 25.63 -13.00
CA LYS A 97 -0.79 25.16 -12.25
C LYS A 97 -0.21 23.97 -12.97
N ASN A 98 1.11 23.83 -12.99
CA ASN A 98 1.81 22.79 -13.75
C ASN A 98 2.89 22.05 -12.96
N HIS A 99 3.00 22.27 -11.64
CA HIS A 99 4.02 21.65 -10.82
C HIS A 99 3.43 20.67 -9.81
N ILE A 100 4.10 19.54 -9.61
CA ILE A 100 3.76 18.49 -8.65
C ILE A 100 5.01 18.18 -7.79
N VAL A 101 4.82 18.00 -6.50
CA VAL A 101 5.88 17.52 -5.60
C VAL A 101 5.57 16.08 -5.19
N SER A 102 6.54 15.19 -5.24
CA SER A 102 6.39 13.80 -4.81
C SER A 102 7.67 13.29 -4.16
N VAL A 103 7.71 12.01 -3.79
CA VAL A 103 8.85 11.37 -3.14
C VAL A 103 9.45 10.31 -4.04
N SER A 104 10.78 10.24 -4.13
CA SER A 104 11.48 9.27 -4.99
C SER A 104 11.26 7.80 -4.60
N THR A 105 10.67 7.55 -3.43
CA THR A 105 10.34 6.20 -2.93
C THR A 105 8.87 5.84 -3.03
N GLU A 106 8.09 6.58 -3.80
CA GLU A 106 6.70 6.23 -4.12
C GLU A 106 6.62 4.88 -4.84
N HIS A 107 5.45 4.25 -4.81
CA HIS A 107 5.20 3.05 -5.61
C HIS A 107 5.30 3.37 -7.12
N MET A 108 5.78 2.39 -7.91
CA MET A 108 5.99 2.58 -9.36
C MET A 108 4.76 3.13 -10.10
N CYS A 109 3.53 2.76 -9.71
CA CYS A 109 2.33 3.31 -10.35
C CYS A 109 2.13 4.83 -10.12
N VAL A 110 2.71 5.39 -9.05
CA VAL A 110 2.78 6.85 -8.82
C VAL A 110 3.90 7.44 -9.65
N LEU A 111 5.12 6.90 -9.56
CA LEU A 111 6.28 7.39 -10.30
C LEU A 111 6.04 7.38 -11.82
N ASP A 112 5.55 6.26 -12.39
CA ASP A 112 5.24 6.16 -13.82
C ASP A 112 4.12 7.13 -14.24
N SER A 113 3.13 7.36 -13.36
CA SER A 113 2.11 8.38 -13.62
C SER A 113 2.69 9.78 -13.71
N LEU A 114 3.65 10.09 -12.83
CA LEU A 114 4.35 11.38 -12.82
C LEU A 114 5.28 11.52 -14.02
N PHE A 115 6.07 10.50 -14.38
CA PHE A 115 6.89 10.47 -15.60
C PHE A 115 6.04 10.66 -16.87
N HIS A 116 4.82 10.13 -16.87
CA HIS A 116 3.89 10.38 -17.96
C HIS A 116 3.44 11.84 -18.01
N LEU A 117 3.15 12.46 -16.85
CA LEU A 117 2.78 13.87 -16.77
C LEU A 117 3.92 14.81 -17.16
N GLU A 118 5.18 14.47 -16.84
CA GLU A 118 6.36 15.22 -17.32
C GLU A 118 6.40 15.27 -18.86
N ARG A 119 6.11 14.14 -19.53
CA ARG A 119 6.00 14.10 -21.01
C ARG A 119 4.83 14.94 -21.53
N GLU A 120 3.81 15.18 -20.71
CA GLU A 120 2.70 16.07 -21.00
C GLU A 120 3.00 17.55 -20.71
N GLY A 121 4.20 17.89 -20.18
CA GLY A 121 4.66 19.25 -19.90
C GLY A 121 4.43 19.73 -18.47
N PHE A 122 4.15 18.83 -17.53
CA PHE A 122 4.18 19.15 -16.10
C PHE A 122 5.61 19.09 -15.55
N GLU A 123 5.87 19.91 -14.55
CA GLU A 123 7.11 19.87 -13.78
C GLU A 123 6.91 19.00 -12.54
N VAL A 124 7.87 18.11 -12.22
CA VAL A 124 7.81 17.26 -11.03
C VAL A 124 9.09 17.40 -10.20
N THR A 125 8.92 17.71 -8.92
CA THR A 125 10.02 17.66 -7.95
C THR A 125 9.92 16.37 -7.14
N TYR A 126 10.95 15.53 -7.22
CA TYR A 126 11.07 14.30 -6.42
C TYR A 126 11.96 14.55 -5.21
N LEU A 127 11.35 14.55 -4.02
CA LEU A 127 12.08 14.66 -2.76
C LEU A 127 12.69 13.30 -2.39
N THR A 128 13.90 13.33 -1.86
CA THR A 128 14.56 12.11 -1.36
C THR A 128 14.30 12.00 0.14
N PRO A 129 13.80 10.87 0.65
CA PRO A 129 13.61 10.68 2.08
C PRO A 129 14.97 10.60 2.80
N ARG A 130 14.97 10.89 4.09
CA ARG A 130 16.13 10.70 4.97
C ARG A 130 16.48 9.20 5.12
N PRO A 131 17.65 8.84 5.65
CA PRO A 131 18.05 7.44 5.85
C PRO A 131 17.08 6.64 6.73
N ASP A 132 16.28 7.29 7.60
CA ASP A 132 15.22 6.66 8.37
C ASP A 132 13.94 6.42 7.56
N GLY A 133 13.89 6.84 6.30
CA GLY A 133 12.77 6.71 5.37
C GLY A 133 11.68 7.77 5.53
N LEU A 134 11.85 8.71 6.46
CA LEU A 134 10.90 9.82 6.65
C LEU A 134 11.22 10.98 5.70
N LEU A 135 10.18 11.66 5.24
CA LEU A 135 10.31 12.89 4.47
C LEU A 135 10.77 14.04 5.37
N ASP A 136 11.70 14.85 4.87
CA ASP A 136 12.05 16.11 5.52
C ASP A 136 10.98 17.17 5.22
N LEU A 137 10.31 17.63 6.27
CA LEU A 137 9.22 18.60 6.15
C LEU A 137 9.70 20.00 5.75
N ALA A 138 10.95 20.35 6.06
CA ALA A 138 11.53 21.63 5.64
C ALA A 138 11.83 21.62 4.12
N GLU A 139 12.36 20.50 3.60
CA GLU A 139 12.55 20.32 2.16
C GLU A 139 11.21 20.30 1.41
N LEU A 140 10.19 19.60 1.94
CA LEU A 140 8.84 19.64 1.38
C LEU A 140 8.34 21.08 1.26
N LYS A 141 8.43 21.84 2.35
CA LYS A 141 7.98 23.23 2.36
C LYS A 141 8.74 24.11 1.37
N ALA A 142 10.04 23.90 1.23
CA ALA A 142 10.89 24.64 0.28
C ALA A 142 10.60 24.28 -1.19
N ALA A 143 10.16 23.05 -1.48
CA ALA A 143 9.81 22.59 -2.81
C ALA A 143 8.46 23.12 -3.33
N ILE A 144 7.57 23.56 -2.43
CA ILE A 144 6.26 24.11 -2.83
C ILE A 144 6.44 25.52 -3.39
N THR A 145 5.94 25.72 -4.61
CA THR A 145 5.93 27.01 -5.32
C THR A 145 4.50 27.48 -5.57
N ASN A 146 4.34 28.69 -6.13
CA ASN A 146 3.02 29.19 -6.58
C ASN A 146 2.44 28.37 -7.75
N GLN A 147 3.25 27.61 -8.48
CA GLN A 147 2.85 26.71 -9.54
C GLN A 147 2.50 25.30 -9.05
N THR A 148 2.75 24.98 -7.77
CA THR A 148 2.45 23.63 -7.23
C THR A 148 0.94 23.43 -7.15
N LEU A 149 0.47 22.41 -7.85
CA LEU A 149 -0.91 21.94 -7.82
C LEU A 149 -1.14 20.96 -6.68
N LEU A 150 -0.25 19.97 -6.58
CA LEU A 150 -0.43 18.76 -5.80
C LEU A 150 0.89 18.32 -5.16
N VAL A 151 0.81 17.86 -3.92
CA VAL A 151 1.84 17.05 -3.25
C VAL A 151 1.33 15.62 -3.19
N SER A 152 2.16 14.63 -3.57
CA SER A 152 1.83 13.20 -3.50
C SER A 152 2.84 12.48 -2.63
N VAL A 153 2.39 11.96 -1.47
CA VAL A 153 3.23 11.23 -0.51
C VAL A 153 2.46 10.02 0.00
N MET A 154 3.02 8.82 -0.19
CA MET A 154 2.37 7.59 0.29
C MET A 154 2.29 7.54 1.81
N ALA A 155 1.21 6.98 2.34
CA ALA A 155 0.99 6.90 3.79
C ALA A 155 1.98 5.96 4.48
N VAL A 156 2.26 4.81 3.88
CA VAL A 156 3.17 3.78 4.39
C VAL A 156 3.98 3.22 3.23
N GLN A 157 5.29 3.27 3.33
CA GLN A 157 6.18 2.78 2.29
C GLN A 157 6.11 1.23 2.22
N ASN A 158 5.92 0.69 1.02
CA ASN A 158 5.58 -0.72 0.78
C ASN A 158 6.76 -1.70 0.99
N GLU A 159 8.00 -1.24 1.00
CA GLU A 159 9.17 -2.09 1.24
C GLU A 159 9.64 -1.98 2.69
N ILE A 160 9.91 -0.76 3.16
CA ILE A 160 10.49 -0.51 4.49
C ILE A 160 9.42 -0.28 5.57
N GLY A 161 8.15 -0.18 5.22
CA GLY A 161 7.03 -0.04 6.15
C GLY A 161 6.97 1.29 6.90
N VAL A 162 7.76 2.29 6.54
CA VAL A 162 7.83 3.58 7.23
C VAL A 162 6.53 4.37 7.00
N ILE A 163 5.98 4.90 8.09
CA ILE A 163 4.75 5.70 8.13
C ILE A 163 5.14 7.17 7.99
N GLN A 164 4.58 7.86 7.00
CA GLN A 164 4.84 9.29 6.81
C GLN A 164 3.93 10.16 7.71
N PRO A 165 4.41 11.34 8.15
CA PRO A 165 3.67 12.25 9.03
C PRO A 165 2.62 13.04 8.25
N LEU A 166 1.52 12.36 7.81
CA LEU A 166 0.52 12.94 6.90
C LEU A 166 -0.20 14.16 7.49
N THR A 167 -0.38 14.23 8.80
CA THR A 167 -1.01 15.39 9.46
C THR A 167 -0.19 16.67 9.27
N GLU A 168 1.11 16.57 9.47
CA GLU A 168 2.04 17.69 9.30
C GLU A 168 2.20 18.05 7.81
N ILE A 169 2.26 17.04 6.93
CA ILE A 169 2.30 17.24 5.47
C ILE A 169 1.03 17.95 5.00
N GLY A 170 -0.14 17.51 5.46
CA GLY A 170 -1.42 18.12 5.13
C GLY A 170 -1.52 19.58 5.60
N ALA A 171 -1.04 19.87 6.82
CA ALA A 171 -1.00 21.23 7.32
C ALA A 171 -0.10 22.14 6.45
N ILE A 172 1.05 21.65 5.99
CA ILE A 172 1.93 22.38 5.06
C ILE A 172 1.20 22.62 3.72
N CYS A 173 0.61 21.58 3.13
CA CYS A 173 -0.12 21.69 1.86
C CYS A 173 -1.27 22.71 1.97
N ARG A 174 -2.07 22.61 3.03
CA ARG A 174 -3.22 23.49 3.29
C ARG A 174 -2.79 24.96 3.44
N ALA A 175 -1.69 25.22 4.16
CA ALA A 175 -1.16 26.58 4.35
C ALA A 175 -0.71 27.23 3.02
N HIS A 176 -0.34 26.42 2.01
CA HIS A 176 0.08 26.89 0.68
C HIS A 176 -1.01 26.80 -0.40
N GLY A 177 -2.21 26.33 -0.06
CA GLY A 177 -3.32 26.16 -1.02
C GLY A 177 -3.00 25.12 -2.10
N VAL A 178 -2.32 24.04 -1.72
CA VAL A 178 -1.90 22.90 -2.54
C VAL A 178 -2.68 21.67 -2.12
N PHE A 179 -3.11 20.83 -3.06
CA PHE A 179 -3.77 19.57 -2.75
C PHE A 179 -2.80 18.53 -2.21
N LEU A 180 -3.26 17.68 -1.29
CA LEU A 180 -2.53 16.51 -0.82
C LEU A 180 -3.18 15.23 -1.34
N HIS A 181 -2.40 14.45 -2.12
CA HIS A 181 -2.70 13.07 -2.47
C HIS A 181 -1.86 12.12 -1.61
N THR A 182 -2.44 10.99 -1.19
CA THR A 182 -1.71 9.90 -0.55
C THR A 182 -2.10 8.54 -1.12
N ASP A 183 -1.10 7.72 -1.48
CA ASP A 183 -1.29 6.28 -1.67
C ASP A 183 -1.36 5.62 -0.29
N ALA A 184 -2.56 5.16 0.09
CA ALA A 184 -2.80 4.50 1.37
C ALA A 184 -2.94 2.97 1.24
N ALA A 185 -2.49 2.38 0.13
CA ALA A 185 -2.59 0.94 -0.10
C ALA A 185 -1.97 0.10 1.02
N GLN A 186 -0.86 0.55 1.59
CA GLN A 186 -0.22 -0.13 2.73
C GLN A 186 -0.67 0.40 4.10
N GLY A 187 -1.35 1.56 4.14
CA GLY A 187 -1.80 2.21 5.39
C GLY A 187 -3.21 1.80 5.82
N ALA A 188 -4.13 1.59 4.86
CA ALA A 188 -5.53 1.25 5.13
C ALA A 188 -5.65 0.04 6.06
N ALA A 189 -6.50 0.14 7.08
CA ALA A 189 -6.73 -0.87 8.12
C ALA A 189 -5.47 -1.36 8.86
N LYS A 190 -4.36 -0.62 8.79
CA LYS A 190 -3.11 -0.91 9.53
C LYS A 190 -2.69 0.25 10.43
N ILE A 191 -3.02 1.48 10.02
CA ILE A 191 -2.85 2.70 10.81
C ILE A 191 -4.17 3.49 10.79
N ALA A 192 -4.37 4.34 11.78
CA ALA A 192 -5.51 5.25 11.79
C ALA A 192 -5.35 6.27 10.65
N LEU A 193 -6.34 6.35 9.79
CA LEU A 193 -6.43 7.32 8.71
C LEU A 193 -7.70 8.14 8.90
N ASP A 194 -7.56 9.45 8.95
CA ASP A 194 -8.68 10.41 8.98
C ASP A 194 -8.38 11.53 7.99
N VAL A 195 -9.07 11.49 6.84
CA VAL A 195 -8.81 12.42 5.74
C VAL A 195 -9.08 13.88 6.14
N LYS A 196 -10.00 14.11 7.10
CA LYS A 196 -10.34 15.46 7.59
C LYS A 196 -9.26 15.98 8.53
N ALA A 197 -8.85 15.17 9.52
CA ALA A 197 -7.79 15.51 10.46
C ALA A 197 -6.42 15.67 9.78
N MET A 198 -6.11 14.80 8.82
CA MET A 198 -4.89 14.83 8.04
C MET A 198 -4.92 15.83 6.87
N GLN A 199 -6.05 16.47 6.62
CA GLN A 199 -6.27 17.42 5.51
C GLN A 199 -5.89 16.85 4.14
N VAL A 200 -6.16 15.56 3.94
CA VAL A 200 -5.94 14.86 2.67
C VAL A 200 -7.07 15.20 1.71
N ASP A 201 -6.74 15.48 0.45
CA ASP A 201 -7.71 15.83 -0.60
C ASP A 201 -8.00 14.67 -1.55
N LEU A 202 -7.03 13.75 -1.73
CA LEU A 202 -7.12 12.54 -2.55
C LEU A 202 -6.44 11.38 -1.82
N MET A 203 -7.10 10.21 -1.72
CA MET A 203 -6.51 9.02 -1.10
C MET A 203 -6.83 7.77 -1.93
N SER A 204 -5.79 7.03 -2.28
CA SER A 204 -5.91 5.78 -3.04
C SER A 204 -5.92 4.57 -2.11
N LEU A 205 -6.87 3.66 -2.33
CA LEU A 205 -7.12 2.47 -1.52
C LEU A 205 -7.21 1.22 -2.39
N THR A 206 -6.89 0.05 -1.80
CA THR A 206 -7.06 -1.26 -2.46
C THR A 206 -7.47 -2.34 -1.48
N ALA A 207 -8.35 -3.24 -1.91
CA ALA A 207 -8.90 -4.28 -1.04
C ALA A 207 -7.91 -5.39 -0.71
N HIS A 208 -7.08 -5.82 -1.68
CA HIS A 208 -6.24 -7.02 -1.53
C HIS A 208 -5.07 -6.87 -0.56
N LYS A 209 -4.83 -5.69 -0.01
CA LYS A 209 -3.85 -5.43 1.05
C LYS A 209 -4.45 -5.47 2.46
N ILE A 210 -5.78 -5.57 2.55
CA ILE A 210 -6.56 -5.56 3.79
C ILE A 210 -7.52 -6.75 3.89
N TYR A 211 -7.12 -7.90 3.32
CA TYR A 211 -7.86 -9.17 3.33
C TYR A 211 -9.17 -9.14 2.55
N GLY A 212 -9.31 -8.19 1.62
CA GLY A 212 -10.35 -8.12 0.61
C GLY A 212 -9.93 -8.75 -0.73
N PRO A 213 -10.83 -8.79 -1.72
CA PRO A 213 -10.56 -9.38 -3.03
C PRO A 213 -9.59 -8.53 -3.87
N MET A 214 -8.82 -9.18 -4.75
CA MET A 214 -8.10 -8.50 -5.83
C MET A 214 -9.07 -7.92 -6.86
N GLY A 215 -8.65 -6.89 -7.60
CA GLY A 215 -9.42 -6.32 -8.69
C GLY A 215 -10.42 -5.23 -8.29
N VAL A 216 -10.36 -4.76 -7.05
CA VAL A 216 -11.15 -3.63 -6.55
C VAL A 216 -10.33 -2.73 -5.62
N GLY A 217 -10.60 -1.44 -5.71
CA GLY A 217 -10.08 -0.40 -4.84
C GLY A 217 -11.01 0.81 -4.82
N ALA A 218 -10.55 1.90 -4.26
CA ALA A 218 -11.28 3.15 -4.24
C ALA A 218 -10.34 4.35 -4.28
N LEU A 219 -10.86 5.46 -4.80
CA LEU A 219 -10.28 6.77 -4.69
C LEU A 219 -11.21 7.64 -3.82
N TYR A 220 -10.71 8.16 -2.71
CA TYR A 220 -11.34 9.26 -1.99
C TYR A 220 -11.06 10.56 -2.75
N VAL A 221 -12.11 11.36 -2.96
CA VAL A 221 -12.04 12.66 -3.63
C VAL A 221 -12.72 13.70 -2.74
N GLY A 222 -11.91 14.53 -2.09
CA GLY A 222 -12.37 15.55 -1.14
C GLY A 222 -13.26 16.61 -1.78
N LYS A 223 -14.27 17.05 -1.02
CA LYS A 223 -15.21 18.09 -1.43
C LYS A 223 -14.87 19.46 -0.89
N ARG A 224 -14.01 19.55 0.13
CA ARG A 224 -13.67 20.81 0.81
C ARG A 224 -12.19 20.88 1.20
N PRO A 225 -11.32 21.44 0.32
CA PRO A 225 -11.64 22.07 -0.97
C PRO A 225 -12.07 21.02 -2.00
N ARG A 226 -12.93 21.41 -2.92
CA ARG A 226 -13.41 20.49 -3.95
C ARG A 226 -12.31 20.20 -4.96
N VAL A 227 -11.81 18.99 -4.99
CA VAL A 227 -10.94 18.51 -6.06
C VAL A 227 -11.79 18.12 -7.27
N ARG A 228 -11.36 18.51 -8.46
CA ARG A 228 -11.95 18.09 -9.73
C ARG A 228 -10.97 17.22 -10.49
N LEU A 229 -11.50 16.18 -11.10
CA LEU A 229 -10.72 15.22 -11.88
C LEU A 229 -11.25 15.14 -13.31
N GLU A 230 -10.35 15.08 -14.27
CA GLU A 230 -10.67 14.64 -15.62
C GLU A 230 -10.69 13.11 -15.62
N PRO A 231 -11.76 12.44 -16.11
CA PRO A 231 -11.82 10.99 -16.22
C PRO A 231 -10.69 10.45 -17.11
N ILE A 232 -10.10 9.33 -16.72
CA ILE A 232 -9.08 8.64 -17.53
C ILE A 232 -9.68 7.61 -18.50
N PHE A 233 -10.96 7.32 -18.34
CA PHE A 233 -11.75 6.45 -19.22
C PHE A 233 -13.02 7.17 -19.65
N SER A 234 -13.56 6.79 -20.81
CA SER A 234 -14.85 7.24 -21.31
C SER A 234 -15.89 6.14 -21.20
N GLY A 235 -17.16 6.46 -20.91
CA GLY A 235 -18.23 5.46 -20.78
C GLY A 235 -19.56 5.99 -20.24
N GLY A 236 -20.35 5.13 -19.61
CA GLY A 236 -21.77 5.30 -19.28
C GLY A 236 -22.09 6.15 -18.04
N GLY A 237 -21.19 6.96 -17.54
CA GLY A 237 -21.49 7.92 -16.47
C GLY A 237 -21.45 7.39 -15.04
N GLN A 238 -21.07 6.14 -14.83
CA GLN A 238 -20.93 5.54 -13.50
C GLN A 238 -19.94 6.34 -12.65
N GLU A 239 -19.99 6.16 -11.33
CA GLU A 239 -19.13 6.83 -10.36
C GLU A 239 -19.01 8.34 -10.65
N LYS A 240 -20.18 8.99 -10.83
CA LYS A 240 -20.31 10.46 -11.05
C LYS A 240 -19.58 10.98 -12.30
N ASN A 241 -19.51 10.18 -13.36
CA ASN A 241 -18.72 10.46 -14.56
C ASN A 241 -17.20 10.56 -14.34
N ILE A 242 -16.69 10.13 -13.19
CA ILE A 242 -15.26 10.13 -12.87
C ILE A 242 -14.63 8.79 -13.27
N ARG A 243 -15.34 7.70 -12.99
CA ARG A 243 -14.89 6.35 -13.32
C ARG A 243 -16.04 5.53 -13.92
N PRO A 244 -16.24 5.59 -15.22
CA PRO A 244 -17.30 4.84 -15.92
C PRO A 244 -17.00 3.32 -15.95
N GLY A 245 -18.03 2.52 -16.13
CA GLY A 245 -18.00 1.06 -16.18
C GLY A 245 -18.79 0.41 -15.03
N THR A 246 -19.51 -0.67 -15.35
CA THR A 246 -20.32 -1.40 -14.37
C THR A 246 -19.48 -1.87 -13.21
N LEU A 247 -19.93 -1.58 -11.98
CA LEU A 247 -19.23 -2.00 -10.76
C LEU A 247 -19.37 -3.51 -10.54
N PRO A 248 -18.28 -4.20 -10.18
CA PRO A 248 -18.30 -5.63 -9.87
C PRO A 248 -18.84 -5.85 -8.45
N ALA A 249 -20.18 -6.04 -8.33
CA ALA A 249 -20.87 -6.12 -7.04
C ALA A 249 -20.21 -7.08 -6.02
N PRO A 250 -19.81 -8.31 -6.38
CA PRO A 250 -19.15 -9.20 -5.41
C PRO A 250 -17.87 -8.61 -4.83
N LEU A 251 -17.05 -7.96 -5.68
CA LEU A 251 -15.76 -7.41 -5.24
C LEU A 251 -15.94 -6.16 -4.37
N VAL A 252 -16.89 -5.29 -4.73
CA VAL A 252 -17.20 -4.08 -3.98
C VAL A 252 -17.73 -4.41 -2.60
N VAL A 253 -18.66 -5.37 -2.49
CA VAL A 253 -19.17 -5.87 -1.20
C VAL A 253 -18.03 -6.47 -0.37
N GLY A 254 -17.16 -7.27 -0.98
CA GLY A 254 -16.00 -7.82 -0.32
C GLY A 254 -15.03 -6.74 0.18
N PHE A 255 -14.84 -5.66 -0.58
CA PHE A 255 -14.00 -4.54 -0.17
C PHE A 255 -14.62 -3.79 1.02
N GLY A 256 -15.90 -3.44 0.96
CA GLY A 256 -16.60 -2.78 2.06
C GLY A 256 -16.46 -3.56 3.37
N LEU A 257 -16.80 -4.85 3.35
CA LEU A 257 -16.68 -5.70 4.54
C LEU A 257 -15.23 -5.83 5.03
N SER A 258 -14.23 -5.89 4.13
CA SER A 258 -12.83 -5.92 4.55
C SER A 258 -12.40 -4.62 5.25
N CYS A 259 -12.97 -3.47 4.86
CA CYS A 259 -12.77 -2.19 5.54
C CYS A 259 -13.39 -2.20 6.94
N GLU A 260 -14.63 -2.66 7.09
CA GLU A 260 -15.33 -2.76 8.39
C GLU A 260 -14.59 -3.67 9.37
N ILE A 261 -14.22 -4.88 8.93
CA ILE A 261 -13.43 -5.82 9.74
C ILE A 261 -12.07 -5.20 10.10
N GLY A 262 -11.40 -4.58 9.13
CA GLY A 262 -10.12 -3.94 9.34
C GLY A 262 -10.20 -2.82 10.37
N GLN A 263 -11.21 -1.97 10.30
CA GLN A 263 -11.45 -0.89 11.27
C GLN A 263 -11.67 -1.42 12.69
N ALA A 264 -12.47 -2.49 12.82
CA ALA A 264 -12.78 -3.08 14.12
C ALA A 264 -11.59 -3.81 14.77
N GLU A 265 -10.72 -4.43 13.95
CA GLU A 265 -9.64 -5.30 14.43
C GLU A 265 -8.25 -4.64 14.42
N MET A 266 -8.07 -3.49 13.75
CA MET A 266 -6.78 -2.84 13.47
C MET A 266 -5.90 -2.68 14.73
N THR A 267 -6.42 -2.14 15.81
CA THR A 267 -5.64 -1.87 17.03
C THR A 267 -5.13 -3.17 17.67
N LYS A 268 -5.99 -4.18 17.74
CA LYS A 268 -5.62 -5.50 18.30
C LYS A 268 -4.61 -6.22 17.40
N GLU A 269 -4.82 -6.16 16.08
CA GLU A 269 -3.88 -6.72 15.11
C GLU A 269 -2.53 -6.03 15.17
N ALA A 270 -2.49 -4.71 15.27
CA ALA A 270 -1.25 -3.94 15.35
C ALA A 270 -0.37 -4.37 16.54
N VAL A 271 -0.96 -4.54 17.71
CA VAL A 271 -0.24 -5.02 18.90
C VAL A 271 0.31 -6.43 18.69
N ARG A 272 -0.53 -7.35 18.22
CA ARG A 272 -0.14 -8.75 18.00
C ARG A 272 0.94 -8.88 16.93
N LEU A 273 0.76 -8.24 15.78
CA LEU A 273 1.71 -8.30 14.67
C LEU A 273 3.03 -7.62 15.01
N GLY A 274 2.99 -6.52 15.78
CA GLY A 274 4.20 -5.89 16.32
C GLY A 274 5.00 -6.84 17.20
N GLY A 275 4.35 -7.60 18.09
CA GLY A 275 5.00 -8.62 18.90
C GLY A 275 5.62 -9.75 18.08
N LEU A 276 4.92 -10.24 17.06
CA LEU A 276 5.43 -11.27 16.14
C LEU A 276 6.64 -10.75 15.32
N ARG A 277 6.57 -9.51 14.82
CA ARG A 277 7.68 -8.85 14.13
C ARG A 277 8.91 -8.75 15.02
N ASP A 278 8.73 -8.28 16.24
CA ASP A 278 9.86 -8.08 17.18
C ASP A 278 10.47 -9.42 17.60
N ARG A 279 9.66 -10.47 17.73
CA ARG A 279 10.12 -11.84 17.97
C ARG A 279 10.98 -12.36 16.81
N LEU A 280 10.54 -12.17 15.55
CA LEU A 280 11.34 -12.53 14.38
C LEU A 280 12.65 -11.75 14.35
N LEU A 281 12.59 -10.43 14.54
CA LEU A 281 13.76 -9.55 14.56
C LEU A 281 14.75 -9.97 15.66
N GLY A 282 14.27 -10.34 16.85
CA GLY A 282 15.10 -10.82 17.94
C GLY A 282 15.91 -12.07 17.59
N ARG A 283 15.27 -13.04 16.90
CA ARG A 283 15.95 -14.25 16.41
C ARG A 283 17.00 -13.95 15.34
N LEU A 284 16.68 -13.08 14.40
CA LEU A 284 17.62 -12.65 13.36
C LEU A 284 18.83 -11.92 13.96
N ARG A 285 18.60 -11.01 14.91
CA ARG A 285 19.69 -10.28 15.57
C ARG A 285 20.68 -11.17 16.32
N ALA A 286 20.22 -12.32 16.83
CA ALA A 286 21.08 -13.29 17.52
C ALA A 286 22.15 -13.90 16.58
N VAL A 287 21.94 -13.88 15.26
CA VAL A 287 22.93 -14.38 14.27
C VAL A 287 24.00 -13.33 13.96
N GLY A 288 23.79 -12.06 14.34
CA GLY A 288 24.69 -10.93 14.05
C GLY A 288 24.62 -10.42 12.61
N GLY A 289 25.15 -9.21 12.34
CA GLY A 289 25.18 -8.60 11.00
C GLY A 289 23.79 -8.36 10.40
N ILE A 290 22.83 -7.95 11.21
CA ILE A 290 21.46 -7.63 10.79
C ILE A 290 21.19 -6.14 10.95
N HIS A 291 20.88 -5.48 9.84
CA HIS A 291 20.56 -4.06 9.78
C HIS A 291 19.07 -3.88 9.46
N VAL A 292 18.37 -3.08 10.25
CA VAL A 292 16.96 -2.73 9.97
C VAL A 292 16.95 -1.53 9.02
N ASN A 293 16.26 -1.66 7.90
CA ASN A 293 16.18 -0.62 6.88
C ASN A 293 15.00 0.33 7.16
N GLY A 294 15.31 1.62 7.31
CA GLY A 294 14.36 2.66 7.69
C GLY A 294 14.00 2.66 9.19
N SER A 295 13.17 3.61 9.61
CA SER A 295 12.76 3.79 11.01
C SER A 295 12.04 2.57 11.56
N LEU A 296 12.42 2.10 12.74
CA LEU A 296 11.66 1.07 13.47
C LEU A 296 10.53 1.69 14.29
N ALA A 297 10.70 2.93 14.76
CA ALA A 297 9.71 3.64 15.57
C ALA A 297 8.52 4.12 14.75
N ALA A 298 8.77 4.68 13.53
CA ALA A 298 7.74 5.12 12.62
C ALA A 298 7.44 4.02 11.57
N ARG A 299 7.09 2.82 12.02
CA ARG A 299 6.88 1.65 11.15
C ARG A 299 5.53 0.99 11.43
N VAL A 300 4.86 0.58 10.35
CA VAL A 300 3.66 -0.25 10.46
C VAL A 300 4.02 -1.60 11.11
N SER A 301 3.15 -2.07 12.00
CA SER A 301 3.44 -3.20 12.89
C SER A 301 3.74 -4.53 12.19
N ASN A 302 3.19 -4.72 11.00
CA ASN A 302 3.28 -5.97 10.24
C ASN A 302 4.45 -6.01 9.23
N ASN A 303 5.34 -5.00 9.24
CA ASN A 303 6.50 -4.92 8.34
C ASN A 303 7.82 -5.16 9.09
N LEU A 304 8.68 -5.97 8.49
CA LEU A 304 10.09 -6.03 8.82
C LEU A 304 10.89 -6.03 7.51
N ASN A 305 11.80 -5.07 7.35
CA ASN A 305 12.76 -5.03 6.27
C ASN A 305 14.16 -4.97 6.88
N VAL A 306 15.01 -5.94 6.54
CA VAL A 306 16.36 -6.08 7.09
C VAL A 306 17.36 -6.43 6.00
N SER A 307 18.59 -5.91 6.12
CA SER A 307 19.74 -6.36 5.33
C SER A 307 20.57 -7.34 6.16
N VAL A 308 21.05 -8.41 5.51
CA VAL A 308 21.81 -9.51 6.13
C VAL A 308 23.25 -9.47 5.61
N GLU A 309 24.19 -8.94 6.39
CA GLU A 309 25.60 -8.89 6.00
C GLU A 309 26.16 -10.23 5.58
N GLY A 310 26.93 -10.24 4.48
CA GLY A 310 27.58 -11.43 3.95
C GLY A 310 26.65 -12.41 3.22
N CYS A 311 25.36 -12.10 3.06
CA CYS A 311 24.41 -12.91 2.30
C CYS A 311 23.90 -12.11 1.08
N ARG A 312 23.47 -12.81 0.03
CA ARG A 312 22.58 -12.26 -1.00
C ARG A 312 21.17 -12.70 -0.70
N ALA A 313 20.20 -11.83 -0.87
CA ALA A 313 18.79 -12.14 -0.61
C ALA A 313 18.31 -13.33 -1.46
N GLU A 314 18.72 -13.38 -2.73
CA GLU A 314 18.39 -14.46 -3.67
C GLU A 314 18.87 -15.83 -3.18
N ASP A 315 20.10 -15.91 -2.61
CA ASP A 315 20.66 -17.15 -2.07
C ASP A 315 19.81 -17.67 -0.90
N LEU A 316 19.33 -16.75 -0.03
CA LEU A 316 18.49 -17.11 1.10
C LEU A 316 17.08 -17.52 0.67
N ILE A 317 16.48 -16.82 -0.30
CA ILE A 317 15.16 -17.17 -0.84
C ILE A 317 15.20 -18.55 -1.51
N ALA A 318 16.22 -18.81 -2.33
CA ALA A 318 16.37 -20.10 -3.01
C ALA A 318 16.60 -21.27 -2.03
N ALA A 319 17.29 -21.03 -0.90
CA ALA A 319 17.58 -22.04 0.12
C ALA A 319 16.39 -22.31 1.06
N LEU A 320 15.37 -21.46 1.08
CA LEU A 320 14.23 -21.53 2.00
C LEU A 320 12.88 -21.64 1.28
N PRO A 321 12.66 -22.69 0.45
CA PRO A 321 11.44 -22.86 -0.32
C PRO A 321 10.18 -23.10 0.55
N ASP A 322 10.36 -23.39 1.82
CA ASP A 322 9.34 -23.54 2.85
C ASP A 322 8.85 -22.21 3.45
N LEU A 323 9.48 -21.08 3.09
CA LEU A 323 9.11 -19.73 3.52
C LEU A 323 8.85 -18.83 2.29
N ALA A 324 7.69 -18.16 2.25
CA ALA A 324 7.36 -17.19 1.22
C ALA A 324 7.56 -15.77 1.75
N PHE A 325 8.69 -15.16 1.43
CA PHE A 325 9.06 -13.77 1.71
C PHE A 325 9.72 -13.16 0.47
N SER A 326 10.04 -11.87 0.45
CA SER A 326 10.53 -11.20 -0.75
C SER A 326 11.76 -10.31 -0.49
N THR A 327 12.43 -9.87 -1.57
CA THR A 327 13.52 -8.88 -1.49
C THR A 327 13.01 -7.44 -1.29
N GLY A 328 11.70 -7.21 -1.36
CA GLY A 328 11.13 -5.86 -1.37
C GLY A 328 10.89 -5.30 -2.78
N SER A 329 11.78 -5.57 -3.72
CA SER A 329 11.68 -5.11 -5.12
C SER A 329 10.82 -6.03 -6.03
N ALA A 330 9.95 -6.86 -5.47
CA ALA A 330 9.14 -7.85 -6.20
C ALA A 330 8.28 -7.28 -7.36
N CYS A 331 8.05 -5.96 -7.40
CA CYS A 331 7.33 -5.30 -8.50
C CYS A 331 8.25 -4.88 -9.67
N SER A 332 9.57 -4.98 -9.55
CA SER A 332 10.56 -4.65 -10.60
C SER A 332 11.24 -5.91 -11.17
N SER A 333 10.55 -7.03 -11.18
CA SER A 333 11.04 -8.36 -11.56
C SER A 333 11.62 -8.51 -12.99
N ALA A 334 11.73 -7.42 -13.74
CA ALA A 334 12.33 -7.41 -15.08
C ALA A 334 13.79 -6.91 -15.12
N ASN A 335 14.32 -6.31 -14.03
CA ASN A 335 15.68 -5.79 -13.97
C ASN A 335 16.41 -6.36 -12.74
N GLU A 336 17.64 -6.83 -12.91
CA GLU A 336 18.55 -7.32 -11.86
C GLU A 336 19.04 -6.22 -10.90
N GLU A 337 18.41 -5.04 -10.90
CA GLU A 337 18.83 -3.91 -10.09
C GLU A 337 18.28 -4.01 -8.66
N SER A 338 19.13 -3.66 -7.68
CA SER A 338 18.74 -3.53 -6.27
C SER A 338 17.62 -2.49 -6.08
N SER A 339 16.82 -2.62 -5.01
CA SER A 339 15.68 -1.75 -4.71
C SER A 339 16.03 -0.25 -4.82
N TYR A 340 15.30 0.49 -5.65
CA TYR A 340 15.41 1.95 -5.76
C TYR A 340 15.07 2.66 -4.45
N VAL A 341 14.17 2.06 -3.64
CA VAL A 341 13.78 2.58 -2.31
C VAL A 341 14.96 2.54 -1.35
N LEU A 342 15.65 1.39 -1.28
CA LEU A 342 16.79 1.21 -0.38
C LEU A 342 17.98 2.07 -0.81
N ARG A 343 18.21 2.24 -2.11
CA ARG A 343 19.21 3.19 -2.63
C ARG A 343 18.86 4.64 -2.28
N ALA A 344 17.60 5.02 -2.41
CA ALA A 344 17.16 6.38 -2.11
C ALA A 344 17.33 6.75 -0.62
N ILE A 345 17.20 5.80 0.30
CA ILE A 345 17.49 6.04 1.73
C ILE A 345 18.99 5.89 2.07
N GLY A 346 19.87 5.73 1.07
CA GLY A 346 21.32 5.75 1.23
C GLY A 346 21.95 4.40 1.61
N LEU A 347 21.26 3.26 1.45
CA LEU A 347 21.90 1.97 1.68
C LEU A 347 22.99 1.70 0.64
N PRO A 348 24.17 1.20 1.07
CA PRO A 348 25.16 0.63 0.15
C PRO A 348 24.59 -0.52 -0.68
N ASN A 349 25.09 -0.69 -1.90
CA ASN A 349 24.55 -1.67 -2.83
C ASN A 349 24.57 -3.10 -2.28
N ASP A 350 25.65 -3.50 -1.61
CA ASP A 350 25.80 -4.82 -0.99
C ASP A 350 24.73 -5.10 0.09
N LEU A 351 24.38 -4.10 0.89
CA LEU A 351 23.29 -4.20 1.87
C LEU A 351 21.91 -4.14 1.21
N ALA A 352 21.76 -3.38 0.13
CA ALA A 352 20.51 -3.34 -0.62
C ALA A 352 20.19 -4.69 -1.30
N GLU A 353 21.22 -5.36 -1.87
CA GLU A 353 21.11 -6.70 -2.45
C GLU A 353 20.94 -7.82 -1.39
N ALA A 354 21.34 -7.54 -0.16
CA ALA A 354 21.18 -8.44 0.99
C ALA A 354 19.85 -8.25 1.73
N SER A 355 18.93 -7.43 1.20
CA SER A 355 17.71 -7.04 1.91
C SER A 355 16.57 -8.01 1.74
N LEU A 356 15.92 -8.34 2.87
CA LEU A 356 14.76 -9.20 2.97
C LEU A 356 13.57 -8.41 3.53
N ARG A 357 12.41 -8.56 2.89
CA ARG A 357 11.15 -8.01 3.40
C ARG A 357 10.24 -9.13 3.90
N PHE A 358 9.80 -9.00 5.14
CA PHE A 358 8.78 -9.86 5.76
C PHE A 358 7.52 -9.04 6.00
N GLY A 359 6.42 -9.51 5.43
CA GLY A 359 5.08 -8.98 5.64
C GLY A 359 4.24 -9.96 6.42
N LEU A 360 4.04 -9.71 7.71
CA LEU A 360 3.19 -10.53 8.57
C LEU A 360 1.71 -10.21 8.31
N GLY A 361 0.83 -11.15 8.64
CA GLY A 361 -0.60 -10.97 8.38
C GLY A 361 -1.50 -11.47 9.51
N ARG A 362 -2.82 -11.21 9.34
CA ARG A 362 -3.90 -11.62 10.24
C ARG A 362 -3.79 -13.08 10.67
N PHE A 363 -3.36 -13.91 9.77
CA PHE A 363 -3.32 -15.36 9.95
C PHE A 363 -1.94 -15.91 10.31
N THR A 364 -0.92 -15.06 10.42
CA THR A 364 0.41 -15.45 10.87
C THR A 364 0.37 -15.82 12.36
N THR A 365 0.95 -16.97 12.72
CA THR A 365 0.96 -17.53 14.07
C THR A 365 2.33 -17.42 14.74
N ASP A 366 2.38 -17.54 16.07
CA ASP A 366 3.62 -17.58 16.84
C ASP A 366 4.52 -18.74 16.40
N THR A 367 3.93 -19.94 16.19
CA THR A 367 4.66 -21.13 15.74
C THR A 367 5.31 -20.94 14.39
N GLU A 368 4.63 -20.27 13.44
CA GLU A 368 5.18 -19.97 12.13
C GLU A 368 6.36 -19.00 12.22
N ILE A 369 6.28 -17.99 13.10
CA ILE A 369 7.37 -17.04 13.33
C ILE A 369 8.56 -17.69 14.01
N ASP A 370 8.34 -18.60 14.95
CA ASP A 370 9.42 -19.36 15.57
C ASP A 370 10.16 -20.21 14.56
N TYR A 371 9.41 -20.98 13.78
CA TYR A 371 9.97 -21.82 12.73
C TYR A 371 10.73 -20.98 11.70
N ALA A 372 10.12 -19.91 11.19
CA ALA A 372 10.76 -19.03 10.20
C ALA A 372 12.05 -18.42 10.75
N GLY A 373 12.05 -17.97 12.01
CA GLY A 373 13.23 -17.40 12.65
C GLY A 373 14.37 -18.41 12.82
N GLU A 374 14.06 -19.66 13.18
CA GLU A 374 15.04 -20.75 13.29
C GLU A 374 15.63 -21.11 11.93
N ARG A 375 14.79 -21.31 10.92
CA ARG A 375 15.22 -21.64 9.55
C ARG A 375 16.10 -20.55 8.94
N LEU A 376 15.70 -19.27 9.09
CA LEU A 376 16.47 -18.13 8.63
C LEU A 376 17.83 -18.05 9.34
N ALA A 377 17.87 -18.20 10.66
CA ALA A 377 19.11 -18.16 11.45
C ALA A 377 20.11 -19.26 11.04
N GLU A 378 19.61 -20.48 10.84
CA GLU A 378 20.39 -21.62 10.34
C GLU A 378 20.96 -21.33 8.97
N GLU A 379 20.13 -20.92 8.00
CA GLU A 379 20.58 -20.73 6.61
C GLU A 379 21.50 -19.52 6.42
N ILE A 380 21.29 -18.42 7.16
CA ILE A 380 22.24 -17.30 7.19
C ILE A 380 23.62 -17.78 7.62
N THR A 381 23.69 -18.63 8.64
CA THR A 381 24.95 -19.19 9.12
C THR A 381 25.61 -20.09 8.07
N ASN A 382 24.83 -20.94 7.40
CA ASN A 382 25.28 -21.84 6.35
C ASN A 382 25.81 -21.08 5.13
N VAL A 383 25.09 -20.05 4.65
CA VAL A 383 25.52 -19.22 3.51
C VAL A 383 26.84 -18.51 3.82
N ARG A 384 26.97 -17.93 5.01
CA ARG A 384 28.21 -17.28 5.46
C ARG A 384 29.38 -18.25 5.57
N ALA A 385 29.16 -19.49 6.03
CA ALA A 385 30.19 -20.52 6.10
C ALA A 385 30.66 -20.94 4.70
N ARG A 386 29.74 -21.20 3.78
CA ARG A 386 30.05 -21.55 2.38
C ARG A 386 30.91 -20.47 1.69
N LYS A 387 30.58 -19.18 1.89
CA LYS A 387 31.36 -18.08 1.30
C LYS A 387 32.77 -17.96 1.89
N ARG A 388 32.96 -18.25 3.18
CA ARG A 388 34.30 -18.27 3.80
C ARG A 388 35.16 -19.36 3.21
N HIS A 389 34.66 -20.58 3.05
CA HIS A 389 35.40 -21.69 2.44
C HIS A 389 35.70 -21.50 0.94
N ALA A 390 34.89 -20.71 0.23
CA ALA A 390 35.16 -20.40 -1.19
C ALA A 390 36.19 -19.26 -1.38
N ALA A 391 36.52 -18.51 -0.33
CA ALA A 391 37.50 -17.43 -0.32
C ALA A 391 38.88 -17.87 0.19
N GLU A 392 38.96 -19.05 0.83
CA GLU A 392 40.21 -19.74 1.22
C GLU A 392 40.71 -20.64 0.08
#